data_d98c99005732025f0bbe212db8a1d83c
#
_entry.id   d98c99005732025f0bbe212db8a1d83c
#
_cell.length_a   1.000
_cell.length_b   1.000
_cell.length_c   1.000
_cell.angle_alpha   90.00
_cell.angle_beta   90.00
_cell.angle_gamma   90.00
#
_symmetry.space_group_name_H-M   'P 1'
#
loop_
_entity.id
_entity.type
_entity.pdbx_description
1 polymer ?
#
loop_
_entity_poly.entity_id
_entity_poly.type
_entity_poly.pdbx_seq_one_letter_code
_entity_poly.pdbx_strand_id
1 'polypeptide(L)'
;MEITNPDPQNFNPISLKSSSVHVLTEIQSHGILLVLQEPDLKILQVSNNTIGTFEVVPSRVIGQPLETFLDVFQVEQFRAGLTNRSFEDNNYTKVWVTKSKDNYRIFDAVFHRSPDGYLILELEPTQKDEHIPLQSFYHLAKDSILQGKSASSQLTATADLPALDRIMVAEVRKLTGFDRVMLYKFAVDGHGEVIAEEKVVAMDSYLGLHFHKSDIPQPAREMFLSNRIGAICDVRDESVQLIPALNPLTEQLTDLSRAMLRSPDPCHAEYLQNMGVCASLTIFLIKDGRLWGIITCHHQTAKFVSYELRNACELLAQVIFGGGLVPSEVVGAG
;
A
#
# COMPACT_ATOMS: atom_id res chain seq x y z
N MET A 1 -39.15 -5.12 -4.03
CA MET A 1 -38.16 -4.38 -4.82
C MET A 1 -36.98 -5.31 -4.92
N GLU A 2 -36.93 -6.09 -6.00
CA GLU A 2 -35.89 -7.10 -6.22
C GLU A 2 -34.57 -6.38 -6.54
N ILE A 3 -33.56 -6.64 -5.75
CA ILE A 3 -32.18 -6.20 -6.01
C ILE A 3 -31.65 -7.19 -7.07
N THR A 4 -31.65 -6.77 -8.33
CA THR A 4 -31.02 -7.53 -9.41
C THR A 4 -29.50 -7.44 -9.21
N ASN A 5 -28.88 -8.61 -8.95
CA ASN A 5 -27.42 -8.78 -8.99
C ASN A 5 -26.92 -8.33 -10.38
N PRO A 6 -25.87 -7.49 -10.46
CA PRO A 6 -25.30 -7.13 -11.75
C PRO A 6 -24.65 -8.39 -12.37
N ASP A 7 -25.08 -8.70 -13.57
CA ASP A 7 -24.56 -9.78 -14.40
C ASP A 7 -23.07 -9.51 -14.70
N PRO A 8 -22.13 -10.38 -14.32
CA PRO A 8 -20.71 -10.22 -14.60
C PRO A 8 -20.34 -10.12 -16.08
N GLN A 9 -21.28 -10.48 -16.98
CA GLN A 9 -21.04 -10.48 -18.43
C GLN A 9 -21.38 -9.15 -19.12
N ASN A 10 -21.95 -8.16 -18.42
CA ASN A 10 -22.36 -6.87 -19.01
C ASN A 10 -21.52 -5.69 -18.54
N PHE A 11 -20.28 -5.93 -18.13
CA PHE A 11 -19.35 -4.84 -17.83
C PHE A 11 -18.80 -4.26 -19.14
N ASN A 12 -19.30 -3.11 -19.56
CA ASN A 12 -18.70 -2.33 -20.64
C ASN A 12 -17.42 -1.70 -20.07
N PRO A 13 -16.22 -2.08 -20.52
CA PRO A 13 -15.01 -1.43 -20.06
C PRO A 13 -15.06 0.01 -20.53
N ILE A 14 -15.20 0.96 -19.58
CA ILE A 14 -15.01 2.38 -19.87
C ILE A 14 -13.59 2.49 -20.43
N SER A 15 -13.52 2.80 -21.72
CA SER A 15 -12.27 2.95 -22.46
C SER A 15 -11.42 4.01 -21.76
N LEU A 16 -10.44 3.56 -21.00
CA LEU A 16 -9.35 4.41 -20.53
C LEU A 16 -8.61 4.89 -21.79
N LYS A 17 -9.02 6.06 -22.31
CA LYS A 17 -8.26 6.74 -23.34
C LYS A 17 -6.85 6.98 -22.79
N SER A 18 -5.89 6.39 -23.47
CA SER A 18 -4.47 6.60 -23.26
C SER A 18 -4.13 8.08 -23.36
N SER A 19 -4.14 8.81 -22.27
CA SER A 19 -3.42 10.06 -22.14
C SER A 19 -3.46 10.51 -20.67
N SER A 20 -2.29 10.61 -20.12
CA SER A 20 -1.96 11.06 -18.77
C SER A 20 -2.33 10.05 -17.67
N VAL A 21 -1.32 9.39 -17.15
CA VAL A 21 -1.25 9.06 -15.73
C VAL A 21 -1.64 10.35 -15.03
N HIS A 22 -2.84 10.44 -14.47
CA HIS A 22 -3.19 11.55 -13.62
C HIS A 22 -2.20 11.49 -12.47
N VAL A 23 -1.28 12.44 -12.44
CA VAL A 23 -0.46 12.67 -11.26
C VAL A 23 -1.46 13.04 -10.18
N LEU A 24 -1.85 12.04 -9.41
CA LEU A 24 -2.78 12.22 -8.32
C LEU A 24 -2.05 13.09 -7.30
N THR A 25 -2.53 14.31 -7.12
CA THR A 25 -1.97 15.33 -6.22
C THR A 25 -2.76 15.40 -4.91
N GLU A 26 -3.58 14.40 -4.68
CA GLU A 26 -4.47 14.31 -3.54
C GLU A 26 -4.13 13.09 -2.69
N ILE A 27 -4.42 13.19 -1.41
CA ILE A 27 -4.20 12.12 -0.45
C ILE A 27 -5.50 11.66 0.20
N GLN A 28 -5.50 10.47 0.79
CA GLN A 28 -6.54 9.97 1.67
C GLN A 28 -6.59 10.82 2.96
N SER A 29 -7.79 11.09 3.48
CA SER A 29 -8.02 12.05 4.55
C SER A 29 -7.50 11.63 5.92
N HIS A 30 -7.24 10.33 6.14
CA HIS A 30 -6.82 9.79 7.43
C HIS A 30 -5.39 10.18 7.86
N GLY A 31 -4.54 10.61 6.90
CA GLY A 31 -3.16 11.03 7.16
C GLY A 31 -2.89 12.48 6.76
N ILE A 32 -1.65 12.91 6.98
CA ILE A 32 -1.11 14.22 6.55
C ILE A 32 0.14 13.98 5.74
N LEU A 33 0.29 14.73 4.66
CA LEU A 33 1.49 14.70 3.83
C LEU A 33 2.12 16.08 3.78
N LEU A 34 3.45 16.12 3.96
CA LEU A 34 4.27 17.31 3.81
C LEU A 34 5.31 17.08 2.73
N VAL A 35 5.52 18.09 1.88
CA VAL A 35 6.63 18.15 0.94
C VAL A 35 7.69 19.07 1.51
N LEU A 36 8.90 18.57 1.69
CA LEU A 36 9.98 19.22 2.40
C LEU A 36 11.15 19.56 1.48
N GLN A 37 11.76 20.71 1.71
CA GLN A 37 13.00 21.14 1.07
C GLN A 37 14.20 20.73 1.91
N GLU A 38 15.12 19.96 1.34
CA GLU A 38 16.40 19.66 1.98
C GLU A 38 17.41 20.78 1.75
N PRO A 39 18.38 21.02 2.66
CA PRO A 39 18.63 20.28 3.90
C PRO A 39 17.83 20.81 5.11
N ASP A 40 17.18 21.97 4.99
CA ASP A 40 16.60 22.69 6.12
C ASP A 40 15.25 22.13 6.56
N LEU A 41 14.69 21.15 5.85
CA LEU A 41 13.38 20.56 6.08
C LEU A 41 12.26 21.62 6.18
N LYS A 42 12.37 22.65 5.35
CA LYS A 42 11.36 23.68 5.20
C LYS A 42 10.15 23.12 4.47
N ILE A 43 8.96 23.36 4.99
CA ILE A 43 7.71 22.85 4.43
C ILE A 43 7.34 23.68 3.20
N LEU A 44 7.33 23.04 2.02
CA LEU A 44 6.94 23.64 0.75
C LEU A 44 5.45 23.51 0.49
N GLN A 45 4.92 22.31 0.75
CA GLN A 45 3.50 21.98 0.56
C GLN A 45 3.03 21.12 1.73
N VAL A 46 1.74 21.18 2.00
CA VAL A 46 1.09 20.33 3.02
C VAL A 46 -0.33 20.01 2.60
N SER A 47 -0.84 18.85 2.97
CA SER A 47 -2.25 18.50 2.74
C SER A 47 -3.20 19.42 3.51
N ASN A 48 -4.38 19.70 2.94
CA ASN A 48 -5.30 20.75 3.44
C ASN A 48 -5.96 20.41 4.79
N ASN A 49 -5.75 19.21 5.33
CA ASN A 49 -6.35 18.74 6.59
C ASN A 49 -5.50 19.00 7.85
N THR A 50 -4.62 19.98 7.83
CA THR A 50 -3.68 20.29 8.93
C THR A 50 -4.35 20.62 10.26
N ILE A 51 -5.57 21.19 10.25
CA ILE A 51 -6.27 21.60 11.49
C ILE A 51 -6.47 20.42 12.44
N GLY A 52 -6.78 19.23 11.92
CA GLY A 52 -6.99 18.03 12.73
C GLY A 52 -5.74 17.54 13.46
N THR A 53 -4.55 17.84 12.93
CA THR A 53 -3.26 17.36 13.44
C THR A 53 -2.44 18.45 14.11
N PHE A 54 -2.24 19.58 13.41
CA PHE A 54 -1.38 20.67 13.89
C PHE A 54 -2.16 21.82 14.56
N GLU A 55 -3.51 21.78 14.52
CA GLU A 55 -4.41 22.83 15.05
C GLU A 55 -4.22 24.22 14.39
N VAL A 56 -3.60 24.23 13.22
CA VAL A 56 -3.38 25.43 12.41
C VAL A 56 -3.77 25.20 10.96
N VAL A 57 -4.13 26.27 10.27
CA VAL A 57 -4.45 26.24 8.84
C VAL A 57 -3.19 26.04 7.98
N PRO A 58 -3.29 25.49 6.77
CA PRO A 58 -2.13 25.22 5.89
C PRO A 58 -1.23 26.42 5.65
N SER A 59 -1.80 27.63 5.52
CA SER A 59 -1.05 28.87 5.30
C SER A 59 -0.10 29.24 6.47
N ARG A 60 -0.31 28.68 7.65
CA ARG A 60 0.59 28.84 8.80
C ARG A 60 1.64 27.74 8.90
N VAL A 61 1.47 26.66 8.15
CA VAL A 61 2.41 25.53 8.08
C VAL A 61 3.44 25.76 6.99
N ILE A 62 2.99 26.20 5.83
CA ILE A 62 3.83 26.44 4.65
C ILE A 62 4.92 27.48 4.98
N GLY A 63 6.14 27.16 4.55
CA GLY A 63 7.31 28.02 4.75
C GLY A 63 7.96 27.92 6.12
N GLN A 64 7.35 27.21 7.07
CA GLN A 64 7.94 26.95 8.38
C GLN A 64 8.93 25.77 8.33
N PRO A 65 9.93 25.76 9.20
CA PRO A 65 10.78 24.59 9.39
C PRO A 65 9.97 23.48 10.11
N LEU A 66 10.32 22.24 9.84
CA LEU A 66 9.61 21.06 10.38
C LEU A 66 9.58 21.03 11.91
N GLU A 67 10.61 21.58 12.57
CA GLU A 67 10.75 21.70 14.03
C GLU A 67 9.67 22.58 14.68
N THR A 68 8.93 23.34 13.90
CA THR A 68 7.77 24.09 14.41
C THR A 68 6.62 23.16 14.83
N PHE A 69 6.53 21.96 14.26
CA PHE A 69 5.41 21.03 14.44
C PHE A 69 5.81 19.71 15.07
N LEU A 70 7.07 19.31 14.94
CA LEU A 70 7.62 18.09 15.52
C LEU A 70 8.71 18.44 16.54
N ASP A 71 8.96 17.52 17.44
CA ASP A 71 10.02 17.67 18.44
C ASP A 71 11.40 17.83 17.78
N VAL A 72 12.19 18.79 18.26
CA VAL A 72 13.51 19.14 17.69
C VAL A 72 14.44 17.93 17.65
N PHE A 73 14.46 17.12 18.72
CA PHE A 73 15.32 15.94 18.78
C PHE A 73 14.93 14.90 17.71
N GLN A 74 13.64 14.75 17.45
CA GLN A 74 13.16 13.85 16.39
C GLN A 74 13.57 14.36 15.00
N VAL A 75 13.46 15.67 14.75
CA VAL A 75 13.87 16.27 13.48
C VAL A 75 15.38 16.14 13.25
N GLU A 76 16.20 16.29 14.30
CA GLU A 76 17.64 16.04 14.21
C GLU A 76 17.98 14.57 13.88
N GLN A 77 17.23 13.63 14.44
CA GLN A 77 17.37 12.22 14.07
C GLN A 77 17.02 11.98 12.58
N PHE A 78 15.99 12.65 12.05
CA PHE A 78 15.66 12.60 10.64
C PHE A 78 16.80 13.13 9.77
N ARG A 79 17.34 14.31 10.09
CA ARG A 79 18.48 14.88 9.37
C ARG A 79 19.67 13.94 9.35
N ALA A 80 19.99 13.32 10.47
CA ALA A 80 21.06 12.35 10.56
C ALA A 80 20.79 11.11 9.68
N GLY A 81 19.54 10.65 9.64
CA GLY A 81 19.11 9.54 8.79
C GLY A 81 19.20 9.85 7.30
N LEU A 82 18.82 11.06 6.87
CA LEU A 82 18.83 11.50 5.47
C LEU A 82 20.23 11.49 4.84
N THR A 83 21.28 11.66 5.63
CA THR A 83 22.68 11.63 5.18
C THR A 83 23.23 10.19 5.06
N ASN A 84 22.54 9.20 5.59
CA ASN A 84 22.97 7.81 5.57
C ASN A 84 22.52 7.12 4.28
N ARG A 85 23.39 6.29 3.67
CA ARG A 85 23.09 5.53 2.45
C ARG A 85 21.96 4.50 2.62
N SER A 86 21.60 4.14 3.86
CA SER A 86 20.50 3.22 4.19
C SER A 86 19.16 3.93 4.41
N PHE A 87 19.01 5.18 3.98
CA PHE A 87 17.76 5.95 4.17
C PHE A 87 16.53 5.26 3.56
N GLU A 88 16.68 4.63 2.39
CA GLU A 88 15.58 3.92 1.71
C GLU A 88 15.16 2.65 2.48
N ASP A 89 16.07 2.06 3.26
CA ASP A 89 15.81 0.83 4.03
C ASP A 89 15.27 1.12 5.45
N ASN A 90 15.42 2.36 5.94
CA ASN A 90 15.05 2.74 7.31
C ASN A 90 14.37 4.11 7.34
N ASN A 91 13.24 4.19 6.66
CA ASN A 91 12.49 5.42 6.40
C ASN A 91 11.25 5.59 7.29
N TYR A 92 11.10 4.78 8.34
CA TYR A 92 9.97 4.78 9.26
C TYR A 92 10.40 5.11 10.70
N THR A 93 9.57 5.90 11.38
CA THR A 93 9.67 6.12 12.83
C THR A 93 8.34 6.60 13.41
N LYS A 94 8.20 6.54 14.74
CA LYS A 94 7.08 7.17 15.44
C LYS A 94 7.44 8.59 15.83
N VAL A 95 6.52 9.52 15.61
CA VAL A 95 6.70 10.93 15.98
C VAL A 95 5.59 11.42 16.90
N TRP A 96 5.92 12.39 17.72
CA TRP A 96 4.98 13.07 18.60
C TRP A 96 4.70 14.47 18.04
N VAL A 97 3.45 14.70 17.71
CA VAL A 97 2.94 16.03 17.38
C VAL A 97 2.38 16.62 18.65
N THR A 98 3.01 17.67 19.15
CA THR A 98 2.60 18.35 20.39
C THR A 98 1.45 19.29 20.10
N LYS A 99 0.31 19.09 20.77
CA LYS A 99 -0.86 19.96 20.68
C LYS A 99 -0.87 21.05 21.78
N SER A 100 -0.38 20.71 22.99
CA SER A 100 -0.22 21.61 24.13
C SER A 100 0.74 20.97 25.14
N LYS A 101 1.12 21.70 26.22
CA LYS A 101 2.17 21.28 27.17
C LYS A 101 2.09 19.83 27.69
N ASP A 102 0.90 19.21 27.67
CA ASP A 102 0.70 17.83 28.17
C ASP A 102 -0.16 16.98 27.22
N ASN A 103 -0.41 17.44 25.99
CA ASN A 103 -1.24 16.73 25.01
C ASN A 103 -0.44 16.53 23.72
N TYR A 104 -0.11 15.29 23.42
CA TYR A 104 0.54 14.90 22.19
C TYR A 104 -0.24 13.76 21.52
N ARG A 105 -0.15 13.67 20.21
CA ARG A 105 -0.61 12.51 19.44
C ARG A 105 0.58 11.87 18.78
N ILE A 106 0.56 10.53 18.77
CA ILE A 106 1.60 9.73 18.11
C ILE A 106 1.16 9.45 16.69
N PHE A 107 2.10 9.62 15.77
CA PHE A 107 1.93 9.29 14.36
C PHE A 107 3.03 8.33 13.90
N ASP A 108 2.66 7.46 13.00
CA ASP A 108 3.61 6.72 12.20
C ASP A 108 4.10 7.65 11.09
N ALA A 109 5.39 7.90 11.04
CA ALA A 109 6.04 8.79 10.09
C ALA A 109 6.85 8.00 9.07
N VAL A 110 6.55 8.16 7.80
CA VAL A 110 7.27 7.54 6.69
C VAL A 110 7.87 8.63 5.82
N PHE A 111 9.15 8.47 5.51
CA PHE A 111 9.89 9.39 4.64
C PHE A 111 10.26 8.69 3.34
N HIS A 112 10.13 9.39 2.23
CA HIS A 112 10.67 8.94 0.96
C HIS A 112 10.99 10.12 0.05
N ARG A 113 11.80 9.92 -0.97
CA ARG A 113 11.99 10.92 -2.02
C ARG A 113 11.02 10.64 -3.16
N SER A 114 10.30 11.69 -3.56
CA SER A 114 9.50 11.67 -4.78
C SER A 114 10.40 11.49 -6.01
N PRO A 115 9.87 11.02 -7.16
CA PRO A 115 10.65 10.90 -8.40
C PRO A 115 11.30 12.21 -8.85
N ASP A 116 10.70 13.35 -8.56
CA ASP A 116 11.20 14.70 -8.81
C ASP A 116 12.19 15.22 -7.74
N GLY A 117 12.56 14.37 -6.77
CA GLY A 117 13.67 14.59 -5.83
C GLY A 117 13.32 15.32 -4.54
N TYR A 118 12.04 15.62 -4.27
CA TYR A 118 11.62 16.23 -3.01
C TYR A 118 11.48 15.19 -1.90
N LEU A 119 11.79 15.58 -0.68
CA LEU A 119 11.52 14.75 0.49
C LEU A 119 10.03 14.84 0.83
N ILE A 120 9.37 13.72 0.88
CA ILE A 120 7.98 13.58 1.34
C ILE A 120 7.98 12.97 2.72
N LEU A 121 7.20 13.56 3.61
CA LEU A 121 6.87 13.04 4.93
C LEU A 121 5.37 12.74 4.99
N GLU A 122 5.05 11.48 5.23
CA GLU A 122 3.69 11.01 5.48
C GLU A 122 3.51 10.74 6.97
N LEU A 123 2.43 11.27 7.56
CA LEU A 123 2.07 11.08 8.96
C LEU A 123 0.71 10.40 9.03
N GLU A 124 0.67 9.20 9.57
CA GLU A 124 -0.56 8.45 9.82
C GLU A 124 -0.81 8.31 11.33
N PRO A 125 -2.05 8.47 11.82
CA PRO A 125 -2.33 8.29 13.25
C PRO A 125 -1.99 6.88 13.70
N THR A 126 -1.15 6.73 14.72
CA THR A 126 -0.85 5.42 15.30
C THR A 126 -2.09 4.87 16.03
N GLN A 127 -2.49 3.65 15.71
CA GLN A 127 -3.54 2.95 16.45
C GLN A 127 -2.98 2.39 17.77
N LYS A 128 -3.70 2.63 18.88
CA LYS A 128 -3.20 2.30 20.24
C LYS A 128 -3.17 0.81 20.57
N ASP A 129 -3.87 -0.05 19.83
CA ASP A 129 -4.17 -1.43 20.25
C ASP A 129 -3.91 -2.52 19.21
N GLU A 130 -3.16 -2.26 18.15
CA GLU A 130 -2.74 -3.34 17.25
C GLU A 130 -1.59 -4.13 17.87
N HIS A 131 -1.89 -5.11 18.68
CA HIS A 131 -0.99 -6.21 18.95
C HIS A 131 -0.86 -7.05 17.67
N ILE A 132 0.09 -6.70 16.82
CA ILE A 132 0.53 -7.62 15.76
C ILE A 132 1.08 -8.84 16.50
N PRO A 133 0.52 -10.04 16.28
CA PRO A 133 1.08 -11.23 16.88
C PRO A 133 2.40 -11.59 16.17
N LEU A 134 3.45 -10.82 16.45
CA LEU A 134 4.80 -11.03 15.93
C LEU A 134 5.27 -12.48 16.12
N GLN A 135 4.80 -13.15 17.17
CA GLN A 135 5.06 -14.57 17.38
C GLN A 135 4.41 -15.43 16.28
N SER A 136 3.18 -15.13 15.88
CA SER A 136 2.52 -15.85 14.77
C SER A 136 3.26 -15.61 13.46
N PHE A 137 3.69 -14.38 13.22
CA PHE A 137 4.50 -14.02 12.05
C PHE A 137 5.86 -14.75 12.05
N TYR A 138 6.56 -14.76 13.19
CA TYR A 138 7.83 -15.46 13.33
C TYR A 138 7.68 -16.97 13.11
N HIS A 139 6.66 -17.60 13.67
CA HIS A 139 6.36 -19.02 13.45
C HIS A 139 6.03 -19.31 12.00
N LEU A 140 5.22 -18.45 11.36
CA LEU A 140 4.85 -18.62 9.95
C LEU A 140 6.08 -18.49 9.01
N ALA A 141 6.88 -17.44 9.18
CA ALA A 141 8.11 -17.26 8.44
C ALA A 141 9.09 -18.41 8.67
N LYS A 142 9.23 -18.86 9.93
CA LYS A 142 10.07 -19.99 10.32
C LYS A 142 9.55 -21.30 9.72
N ASP A 143 8.26 -21.57 9.80
CA ASP A 143 7.66 -22.79 9.27
C ASP A 143 7.74 -22.84 7.74
N SER A 144 7.51 -21.69 7.08
CA SER A 144 7.67 -21.54 5.62
C SER A 144 9.15 -21.78 5.21
N ILE A 145 10.10 -21.21 5.94
CA ILE A 145 11.54 -21.42 5.70
C ILE A 145 11.95 -22.86 5.98
N LEU A 146 11.43 -23.47 7.05
CA LEU A 146 11.73 -24.85 7.42
C LEU A 146 11.11 -25.85 6.44
N GLN A 147 9.88 -25.62 6.02
CA GLN A 147 9.23 -26.44 4.99
C GLN A 147 9.92 -26.26 3.63
N GLY A 148 10.33 -25.03 3.26
CA GLY A 148 11.14 -24.79 2.07
C GLY A 148 12.51 -25.45 2.12
N LYS A 149 13.21 -25.42 3.27
CA LYS A 149 14.50 -26.14 3.45
C LYS A 149 14.33 -27.65 3.48
N SER A 150 13.27 -28.16 4.09
CA SER A 150 12.95 -29.60 4.07
C SER A 150 12.57 -30.05 2.67
N ALA A 151 11.84 -29.21 1.91
CA ALA A 151 11.51 -29.47 0.53
C ALA A 151 12.74 -29.44 -0.40
N SER A 152 13.70 -28.53 -0.18
CA SER A 152 14.93 -28.46 -1.01
C SER A 152 15.86 -29.67 -0.85
N SER A 153 15.76 -30.42 0.25
CA SER A 153 16.53 -31.65 0.46
C SER A 153 15.83 -32.93 -0.05
N GLN A 154 14.54 -32.85 -0.41
CA GLN A 154 13.73 -33.95 -0.94
C GLN A 154 12.92 -33.57 -2.18
N LEU A 155 13.17 -32.44 -2.84
CA LEU A 155 12.47 -32.00 -4.03
C LEU A 155 12.86 -32.85 -5.26
N THR A 156 12.32 -34.05 -5.29
CA THR A 156 11.79 -34.61 -6.52
C THR A 156 10.31 -34.24 -6.57
N ALA A 157 10.00 -33.18 -7.34
CA ALA A 157 8.71 -32.87 -7.98
C ALA A 157 7.43 -33.22 -7.19
N THR A 158 6.92 -32.33 -6.34
CA THR A 158 5.52 -31.93 -6.11
C THR A 158 5.34 -31.26 -4.76
N ALA A 159 5.97 -30.09 -4.55
CA ALA A 159 5.42 -29.17 -3.54
C ALA A 159 4.00 -28.85 -4.01
N ASP A 160 3.00 -29.09 -3.16
CA ASP A 160 1.60 -28.75 -3.46
C ASP A 160 1.47 -27.20 -3.41
N LEU A 161 1.88 -26.54 -4.53
CA LEU A 161 1.81 -25.09 -4.68
C LEU A 161 0.41 -24.54 -4.34
N PRO A 162 -0.69 -25.16 -4.78
CA PRO A 162 -2.03 -24.74 -4.38
C PRO A 162 -2.28 -24.80 -2.88
N ALA A 163 -1.62 -25.67 -2.13
CA ALA A 163 -1.73 -25.68 -0.67
C ALA A 163 -1.00 -24.49 -0.03
N LEU A 164 0.18 -24.12 -0.55
CA LEU A 164 0.93 -22.96 -0.10
C LEU A 164 0.18 -21.65 -0.37
N ASP A 165 -0.43 -21.53 -1.56
CA ASP A 165 -1.25 -20.38 -1.96
C ASP A 165 -2.43 -20.18 -0.99
N ARG A 166 -3.14 -21.26 -0.64
CA ARG A 166 -4.24 -21.23 0.34
C ARG A 166 -3.78 -20.84 1.73
N ILE A 167 -2.65 -21.38 2.20
CA ILE A 167 -2.07 -21.01 3.50
C ILE A 167 -1.75 -19.52 3.52
N MET A 168 -1.16 -18.98 2.46
CA MET A 168 -0.78 -17.58 2.36
C MET A 168 -1.99 -16.65 2.48
N VAL A 169 -3.06 -16.88 1.73
CA VAL A 169 -4.26 -16.01 1.80
C VAL A 169 -4.96 -16.15 3.16
N ALA A 170 -4.98 -17.34 3.75
CA ALA A 170 -5.56 -17.57 5.06
C ALA A 170 -4.80 -16.81 6.16
N GLU A 171 -3.48 -16.83 6.13
CA GLU A 171 -2.66 -16.14 7.12
C GLU A 171 -2.70 -14.62 6.94
N VAL A 172 -2.66 -14.11 5.71
CA VAL A 172 -2.86 -12.67 5.47
C VAL A 172 -4.24 -12.24 5.96
N ARG A 173 -5.29 -13.03 5.72
CA ARG A 173 -6.63 -12.73 6.22
C ARG A 173 -6.68 -12.71 7.75
N LYS A 174 -6.05 -13.67 8.40
CA LYS A 174 -5.96 -13.75 9.87
C LYS A 174 -5.21 -12.57 10.47
N LEU A 175 -4.09 -12.16 9.85
CA LEU A 175 -3.29 -11.02 10.29
C LEU A 175 -4.03 -9.70 10.12
N THR A 176 -4.66 -9.49 8.96
CA THR A 176 -5.27 -8.21 8.58
C THR A 176 -6.73 -8.08 9.02
N GLY A 177 -7.42 -9.19 9.23
CA GLY A 177 -8.84 -9.22 9.54
C GLY A 177 -9.72 -8.68 8.41
N PHE A 178 -9.26 -8.74 7.15
CA PHE A 178 -10.09 -8.41 5.99
C PHE A 178 -11.15 -9.48 5.73
N ASP A 179 -12.27 -9.07 5.14
CA ASP A 179 -13.38 -9.98 4.88
C ASP A 179 -13.07 -10.99 3.78
N ARG A 180 -12.30 -10.61 2.78
CA ARG A 180 -11.81 -11.46 1.69
C ARG A 180 -10.36 -11.16 1.38
N VAL A 181 -9.55 -12.20 1.19
CA VAL A 181 -8.16 -12.11 0.73
C VAL A 181 -8.00 -13.08 -0.44
N MET A 182 -7.45 -12.60 -1.53
CA MET A 182 -7.26 -13.34 -2.77
C MET A 182 -5.81 -13.28 -3.23
N LEU A 183 -5.33 -14.36 -3.79
CA LEU A 183 -4.11 -14.39 -4.60
C LEU A 183 -4.49 -14.36 -6.07
N TYR A 184 -4.10 -13.29 -6.73
CA TYR A 184 -4.33 -13.06 -8.15
C TYR A 184 -3.00 -13.20 -8.89
N LYS A 185 -2.94 -14.11 -9.85
CA LYS A 185 -1.76 -14.39 -10.66
C LYS A 185 -1.91 -13.80 -12.06
N PHE A 186 -0.86 -13.12 -12.55
CA PHE A 186 -0.80 -12.64 -13.93
C PHE A 186 -0.30 -13.74 -14.86
N ALA A 187 -0.99 -13.95 -15.96
CA ALA A 187 -0.55 -14.81 -17.06
C ALA A 187 0.40 -14.04 -18.02
N VAL A 188 1.08 -14.79 -18.88
CA VAL A 188 2.07 -14.24 -19.83
C VAL A 188 1.44 -13.25 -20.82
N ASP A 189 0.20 -13.48 -21.23
CA ASP A 189 -0.56 -12.58 -22.13
C ASP A 189 -1.17 -11.38 -21.42
N GLY A 190 -1.01 -11.31 -20.08
CA GLY A 190 -1.42 -10.21 -19.22
C GLY A 190 -2.83 -10.31 -18.64
N HIS A 191 -3.62 -11.36 -18.94
CA HIS A 191 -4.83 -11.62 -18.15
C HIS A 191 -4.45 -12.10 -16.74
N GLY A 192 -5.40 -12.11 -15.81
CA GLY A 192 -5.14 -12.62 -14.48
C GLY A 192 -6.23 -13.57 -14.01
N GLU A 193 -5.86 -14.40 -13.03
CA GLU A 193 -6.73 -15.41 -12.44
C GLU A 193 -6.62 -15.35 -10.92
N VAL A 194 -7.74 -15.51 -10.22
CA VAL A 194 -7.76 -15.74 -8.77
C VAL A 194 -7.47 -17.21 -8.49
N ILE A 195 -6.25 -17.52 -8.06
CA ILE A 195 -5.78 -18.91 -7.85
C ILE A 195 -5.95 -19.39 -6.41
N ALA A 196 -6.12 -18.48 -5.45
CA ALA A 196 -6.48 -18.81 -4.06
C ALA A 196 -7.34 -17.71 -3.47
N GLU A 197 -8.24 -18.09 -2.56
CA GLU A 197 -9.13 -17.16 -1.86
C GLU A 197 -9.45 -17.68 -0.46
N GLU A 198 -9.51 -16.76 0.49
CA GLU A 198 -10.06 -16.97 1.83
C GLU A 198 -11.00 -15.81 2.16
N LYS A 199 -12.24 -16.09 2.59
CA LYS A 199 -13.27 -15.07 2.74
C LYS A 199 -14.29 -15.40 3.83
N VAL A 200 -15.06 -14.40 4.26
CA VAL A 200 -16.27 -14.60 5.08
C VAL A 200 -17.38 -15.25 4.23
N VAL A 201 -18.25 -16.00 4.89
CA VAL A 201 -19.33 -16.72 4.20
C VAL A 201 -20.27 -15.79 3.43
N ALA A 202 -20.46 -14.56 3.90
CA ALA A 202 -21.38 -13.58 3.34
C ALA A 202 -20.92 -12.96 2.01
N MET A 203 -19.65 -13.13 1.61
CA MET A 203 -19.14 -12.60 0.34
C MET A 203 -19.19 -13.67 -0.77
N ASP A 204 -19.42 -13.24 -1.99
CA ASP A 204 -19.32 -14.10 -3.18
C ASP A 204 -17.87 -14.53 -3.41
N SER A 205 -17.68 -15.72 -3.98
CA SER A 205 -16.35 -16.23 -4.31
C SER A 205 -15.90 -15.75 -5.69
N TYR A 206 -14.61 -15.35 -5.74
CA TYR A 206 -13.94 -15.03 -7.00
C TYR A 206 -12.89 -16.08 -7.38
N LEU A 207 -12.76 -17.15 -6.62
CA LEU A 207 -11.83 -18.24 -6.92
C LEU A 207 -12.08 -18.81 -8.31
N GLY A 208 -11.05 -18.88 -9.14
CA GLY A 208 -11.11 -19.37 -10.52
C GLY A 208 -11.67 -18.35 -11.53
N LEU A 209 -12.01 -17.12 -11.11
CA LEU A 209 -12.40 -16.08 -12.06
C LEU A 209 -11.18 -15.53 -12.79
N HIS A 210 -11.37 -15.27 -14.08
CA HIS A 210 -10.41 -14.67 -14.97
C HIS A 210 -10.78 -13.22 -15.24
N PHE A 211 -9.79 -12.34 -15.23
CA PHE A 211 -9.93 -10.92 -15.46
C PHE A 211 -9.12 -10.50 -16.69
N HIS A 212 -9.69 -9.62 -17.50
CA HIS A 212 -9.04 -9.18 -18.71
C HIS A 212 -7.83 -8.28 -18.39
N LYS A 213 -6.82 -8.27 -19.25
CA LYS A 213 -5.61 -7.43 -19.08
C LYS A 213 -5.88 -5.91 -18.97
N SER A 214 -7.05 -5.45 -19.45
CA SER A 214 -7.47 -4.06 -19.34
C SER A 214 -7.92 -3.67 -17.94
N ASP A 215 -8.26 -4.65 -17.08
CA ASP A 215 -8.77 -4.37 -15.72
C ASP A 215 -7.65 -3.85 -14.81
N ILE A 216 -6.40 -4.29 -15.09
CA ILE A 216 -5.18 -3.72 -14.51
C ILE A 216 -4.25 -3.30 -15.66
N PRO A 217 -4.38 -2.06 -16.16
CA PRO A 217 -3.65 -1.61 -17.34
C PRO A 217 -2.15 -1.47 -17.07
N GLN A 218 -1.35 -1.51 -18.14
CA GLN A 218 0.11 -1.50 -18.07
C GLN A 218 0.71 -0.35 -17.22
N PRO A 219 0.22 0.91 -17.30
CA PRO A 219 0.74 1.97 -16.44
C PRO A 219 0.54 1.71 -14.94
N ALA A 220 -0.58 1.09 -14.55
CA ALA A 220 -0.81 0.68 -13.15
C ALA A 220 0.18 -0.41 -12.72
N ARG A 221 0.46 -1.40 -13.58
CA ARG A 221 1.45 -2.45 -13.30
C ARG A 221 2.86 -1.92 -13.15
N GLU A 222 3.24 -0.92 -13.95
CA GLU A 222 4.54 -0.25 -13.83
C GLU A 222 4.68 0.49 -12.50
N MET A 223 3.63 1.18 -12.08
CA MET A 223 3.58 1.81 -10.77
C MET A 223 3.70 0.78 -9.62
N PHE A 224 3.13 -0.41 -9.78
CA PHE A 224 3.22 -1.49 -8.78
C PHE A 224 4.65 -2.04 -8.61
N LEU A 225 5.51 -1.90 -9.61
CA LEU A 225 6.92 -2.26 -9.48
C LEU A 225 7.70 -1.30 -8.57
N SER A 226 7.25 -0.06 -8.45
CA SER A 226 7.86 0.96 -7.59
C SER A 226 7.32 0.93 -6.15
N ASN A 227 6.17 0.31 -5.94
CA ASN A 227 5.52 0.19 -4.64
C ASN A 227 5.31 -1.29 -4.33
N ARG A 228 5.60 -1.70 -3.11
CA ARG A 228 5.42 -3.10 -2.70
C ARG A 228 4.04 -3.36 -2.09
N ILE A 229 3.36 -2.30 -1.69
CA ILE A 229 2.06 -2.36 -1.04
C ILE A 229 1.24 -1.12 -1.40
N GLY A 230 -0.07 -1.25 -1.41
CA GLY A 230 -1.02 -0.15 -1.56
C GLY A 230 -2.21 -0.34 -0.63
N ALA A 231 -2.70 0.73 -0.01
CA ALA A 231 -3.83 0.67 0.91
C ALA A 231 -4.86 1.76 0.58
N ILE A 232 -6.12 1.40 0.65
CA ILE A 232 -7.27 2.31 0.57
C ILE A 232 -8.09 2.07 1.84
N CYS A 233 -8.17 3.07 2.71
CA CYS A 233 -8.84 2.94 4.00
C CYS A 233 -10.36 3.08 3.91
N ASP A 234 -10.84 3.96 3.05
CA ASP A 234 -12.25 4.09 2.68
C ASP A 234 -12.38 4.66 1.27
N VAL A 235 -12.95 3.89 0.35
CA VAL A 235 -13.18 4.33 -1.05
C VAL A 235 -14.21 5.45 -1.18
N ARG A 236 -14.97 5.74 -0.12
CA ARG A 236 -16.01 6.79 -0.08
C ARG A 236 -15.50 8.09 0.53
N ASP A 237 -14.27 8.07 1.06
CA ASP A 237 -13.69 9.22 1.72
C ASP A 237 -13.31 10.30 0.70
N GLU A 238 -13.50 11.56 1.08
CA GLU A 238 -13.10 12.67 0.23
C GLU A 238 -11.58 12.82 0.25
N SER A 239 -11.01 12.93 -0.92
CA SER A 239 -9.56 13.16 -1.06
C SER A 239 -9.18 14.57 -0.59
N VAL A 240 -7.94 14.71 -0.13
CA VAL A 240 -7.40 15.96 0.40
C VAL A 240 -6.30 16.48 -0.52
N GLN A 241 -6.45 17.72 -0.98
CA GLN A 241 -5.49 18.38 -1.86
C GLN A 241 -4.25 18.88 -1.11
N LEU A 242 -3.11 18.94 -1.81
CA LEU A 242 -1.93 19.66 -1.35
C LEU A 242 -2.10 21.17 -1.50
N ILE A 243 -1.60 21.93 -0.54
CA ILE A 243 -1.57 23.40 -0.52
C ILE A 243 -0.11 23.87 -0.44
N PRO A 244 0.34 24.73 -1.35
CA PRO A 244 -0.32 25.09 -2.61
C PRO A 244 -0.41 23.90 -3.57
N ALA A 245 -1.31 23.93 -4.55
CA ALA A 245 -1.51 22.81 -5.48
C ALA A 245 -0.25 22.53 -6.31
N LEU A 246 0.49 23.56 -6.71
CA LEU A 246 1.76 23.45 -7.40
C LEU A 246 2.92 23.62 -6.41
N ASN A 247 3.98 22.85 -6.60
CA ASN A 247 5.22 23.04 -5.84
C ASN A 247 5.80 24.43 -6.12
N PRO A 248 6.03 25.26 -5.09
CA PRO A 248 6.43 26.65 -5.27
C PRO A 248 7.84 26.83 -5.86
N LEU A 249 8.64 25.79 -5.95
CA LEU A 249 9.98 25.85 -6.55
C LEU A 249 10.01 25.46 -8.03
N THR A 250 9.11 24.57 -8.45
CA THR A 250 9.07 24.06 -9.82
C THR A 250 7.89 24.56 -10.63
N GLU A 251 6.87 25.10 -9.94
CA GLU A 251 5.57 25.47 -10.53
C GLU A 251 4.86 24.26 -11.20
N GLN A 252 5.20 23.05 -10.77
CA GLN A 252 4.63 21.78 -11.25
C GLN A 252 3.93 21.03 -10.13
N LEU A 253 3.11 20.04 -10.50
CA LEU A 253 2.51 19.11 -9.54
C LEU A 253 3.60 18.23 -8.93
N THR A 254 3.55 17.98 -7.63
CA THR A 254 4.45 17.03 -6.96
C THR A 254 4.02 15.60 -7.27
N ASP A 255 4.96 14.77 -7.67
CA ASP A 255 4.71 13.35 -7.97
C ASP A 255 4.54 12.54 -6.67
N LEU A 256 3.32 12.10 -6.42
CA LEU A 256 2.95 11.25 -5.28
C LEU A 256 2.91 9.75 -5.62
N SER A 257 3.48 9.30 -6.73
CA SER A 257 3.42 7.91 -7.17
C SER A 257 3.94 6.91 -6.13
N ARG A 258 4.88 7.34 -5.27
CA ARG A 258 5.46 6.55 -4.18
C ARG A 258 4.77 6.75 -2.83
N ALA A 259 3.86 7.71 -2.72
CA ALA A 259 3.19 8.00 -1.46
C ALA A 259 2.14 6.93 -1.13
N MET A 260 2.17 6.43 0.10
CA MET A 260 1.17 5.48 0.62
C MET A 260 -0.18 6.16 0.83
N LEU A 261 -0.16 7.41 1.28
CA LEU A 261 -1.37 8.22 1.49
C LEU A 261 -2.05 8.66 0.18
N ARG A 262 -1.41 8.49 -0.97
CA ARG A 262 -2.00 8.89 -2.25
C ARG A 262 -3.44 8.38 -2.39
N SER A 263 -4.34 9.25 -2.83
CA SER A 263 -5.72 8.87 -3.13
C SER A 263 -5.80 7.80 -4.22
N PRO A 264 -6.76 6.88 -4.15
CA PRO A 264 -7.00 5.93 -5.23
C PRO A 264 -7.43 6.67 -6.50
N ASP A 265 -7.14 6.07 -7.66
CA ASP A 265 -7.74 6.51 -8.91
C ASP A 265 -9.27 6.46 -8.80
N PRO A 266 -10.01 7.51 -9.23
CA PRO A 266 -11.46 7.55 -9.12
C PRO A 266 -12.18 6.36 -9.79
N CYS A 267 -11.69 5.89 -10.94
CA CYS A 267 -12.26 4.73 -11.61
C CYS A 267 -12.05 3.45 -10.80
N HIS A 268 -10.88 3.33 -10.16
CA HIS A 268 -10.60 2.20 -9.28
C HIS A 268 -11.45 2.24 -8.00
N ALA A 269 -11.65 3.43 -7.41
CA ALA A 269 -12.52 3.60 -6.26
C ALA A 269 -13.99 3.23 -6.60
N GLU A 270 -14.49 3.69 -7.75
CA GLU A 270 -15.83 3.33 -8.24
C GLU A 270 -15.95 1.81 -8.49
N TYR A 271 -14.91 1.20 -9.08
CA TYR A 271 -14.87 -0.25 -9.29
C TYR A 271 -15.01 -1.02 -7.96
N LEU A 272 -14.24 -0.63 -6.93
CA LEU A 272 -14.34 -1.25 -5.60
C LEU A 272 -15.71 -1.04 -4.96
N GLN A 273 -16.29 0.16 -5.09
CA GLN A 273 -17.65 0.45 -4.59
C GLN A 273 -18.69 -0.45 -5.25
N ASN A 274 -18.61 -0.65 -6.57
CA ASN A 274 -19.50 -1.53 -7.32
C ASN A 274 -19.37 -3.00 -6.88
N MET A 275 -18.20 -3.41 -6.38
CA MET A 275 -17.97 -4.72 -5.77
C MET A 275 -18.45 -4.81 -4.30
N GLY A 276 -19.03 -3.75 -3.74
CA GLY A 276 -19.39 -3.68 -2.32
C GLY A 276 -18.20 -3.59 -1.38
N VAL A 277 -17.03 -3.14 -1.87
CA VAL A 277 -15.78 -3.02 -1.11
C VAL A 277 -15.58 -1.58 -0.68
N CYS A 278 -15.36 -1.37 0.61
CA CYS A 278 -15.04 -0.07 1.19
C CYS A 278 -13.55 0.16 1.39
N ALA A 279 -12.82 -0.87 1.82
CA ALA A 279 -11.38 -0.77 2.06
C ALA A 279 -10.64 -1.88 1.33
N SER A 280 -9.44 -1.58 0.87
CA SER A 280 -8.58 -2.52 0.15
C SER A 280 -7.13 -2.41 0.62
N LEU A 281 -6.45 -3.55 0.72
CA LEU A 281 -5.00 -3.65 0.89
C LEU A 281 -4.47 -4.55 -0.22
N THR A 282 -3.49 -4.08 -0.97
CA THR A 282 -2.88 -4.83 -2.07
C THR A 282 -1.38 -4.98 -1.82
N ILE A 283 -0.88 -6.21 -1.87
CA ILE A 283 0.53 -6.54 -1.75
C ILE A 283 1.00 -7.00 -3.13
N PHE A 284 2.03 -6.34 -3.68
CA PHE A 284 2.55 -6.62 -5.01
C PHE A 284 3.64 -7.71 -4.94
N LEU A 285 3.43 -8.79 -5.66
CA LEU A 285 4.32 -9.94 -5.70
C LEU A 285 5.27 -9.83 -6.88
N ILE A 286 6.49 -9.40 -6.59
CA ILE A 286 7.51 -9.15 -7.61
C ILE A 286 8.48 -10.32 -7.62
N LYS A 287 8.65 -10.96 -8.78
CA LYS A 287 9.60 -12.05 -9.01
C LYS A 287 10.47 -11.73 -10.22
N ASP A 288 11.79 -11.86 -10.06
CA ASP A 288 12.78 -11.60 -11.12
C ASP A 288 12.57 -10.22 -11.81
N GLY A 289 12.22 -9.19 -11.01
CA GLY A 289 11.95 -7.83 -11.49
C GLY A 289 10.63 -7.66 -12.26
N ARG A 290 9.74 -8.66 -12.23
CA ARG A 290 8.43 -8.63 -12.91
C ARG A 290 7.30 -8.80 -11.90
N LEU A 291 6.19 -8.15 -12.16
CA LEU A 291 4.96 -8.35 -11.39
C LEU A 291 4.39 -9.73 -11.72
N TRP A 292 4.57 -10.68 -10.79
CA TRP A 292 4.06 -12.04 -10.93
C TRP A 292 2.59 -12.14 -10.56
N GLY A 293 2.16 -11.43 -9.53
CA GLY A 293 0.80 -11.45 -9.03
C GLY A 293 0.57 -10.38 -7.97
N ILE A 294 -0.59 -10.43 -7.37
CA ILE A 294 -0.96 -9.58 -6.23
C ILE A 294 -1.72 -10.39 -5.18
N ILE A 295 -1.51 -10.07 -3.90
CA ILE A 295 -2.47 -10.44 -2.86
C ILE A 295 -3.37 -9.22 -2.68
N THR A 296 -4.66 -9.37 -2.91
CA THR A 296 -5.62 -8.29 -2.71
C THR A 296 -6.60 -8.65 -1.60
N CYS A 297 -6.77 -7.72 -0.66
CA CYS A 297 -7.61 -7.84 0.51
C CYS A 297 -8.77 -6.86 0.38
N HIS A 298 -10.00 -7.31 0.59
CA HIS A 298 -11.24 -6.52 0.50
C HIS A 298 -11.99 -6.52 1.82
N HIS A 299 -12.52 -5.37 2.20
CA HIS A 299 -13.35 -5.21 3.40
C HIS A 299 -14.62 -4.41 3.07
N GLN A 300 -15.75 -4.80 3.66
CA GLN A 300 -17.06 -4.20 3.37
C GLN A 300 -17.30 -2.86 4.09
N THR A 301 -16.46 -2.55 5.07
CA THR A 301 -16.49 -1.27 5.78
C THR A 301 -15.14 -0.59 5.71
N ALA A 302 -15.06 0.70 6.05
CA ALA A 302 -13.79 1.40 6.18
C ALA A 302 -12.85 0.67 7.13
N LYS A 303 -11.59 0.52 6.74
CA LYS A 303 -10.60 -0.20 7.53
C LYS A 303 -9.21 0.41 7.33
N PHE A 304 -8.67 0.95 8.40
CA PHE A 304 -7.29 1.38 8.47
C PHE A 304 -6.38 0.18 8.75
N VAL A 305 -5.22 0.16 8.13
CA VAL A 305 -4.18 -0.85 8.36
C VAL A 305 -2.90 -0.11 8.72
N SER A 306 -2.39 -0.32 9.93
CA SER A 306 -1.19 0.36 10.43
C SER A 306 0.04 0.08 9.55
N TYR A 307 1.02 0.98 9.60
CA TYR A 307 2.30 0.77 8.92
C TYR A 307 2.94 -0.57 9.31
N GLU A 308 2.95 -0.88 10.60
CA GLU A 308 3.57 -2.11 11.11
C GLU A 308 2.91 -3.37 10.52
N LEU A 309 1.57 -3.37 10.41
CA LEU A 309 0.84 -4.49 9.84
C LEU A 309 1.04 -4.60 8.32
N ARG A 310 1.06 -3.48 7.61
CA ARG A 310 1.39 -3.44 6.17
C ARG A 310 2.79 -4.01 5.92
N ASN A 311 3.78 -3.58 6.70
CA ASN A 311 5.16 -4.06 6.61
C ASN A 311 5.27 -5.56 6.93
N ALA A 312 4.53 -6.05 7.93
CA ALA A 312 4.48 -7.48 8.24
C ALA A 312 3.92 -8.30 7.05
N CYS A 313 2.86 -7.82 6.39
CA CYS A 313 2.30 -8.47 5.20
C CYS A 313 3.29 -8.45 4.01
N GLU A 314 3.99 -7.34 3.81
CA GLU A 314 5.03 -7.23 2.77
C GLU A 314 6.18 -8.22 3.02
N LEU A 315 6.70 -8.28 4.23
CA LEU A 315 7.76 -9.22 4.60
C LEU A 315 7.31 -10.68 4.42
N LEU A 316 6.08 -11.01 4.78
CA LEU A 316 5.52 -12.34 4.55
C LEU A 316 5.53 -12.69 3.06
N ALA A 317 5.08 -11.79 2.22
CA ALA A 317 5.10 -11.97 0.77
C ALA A 317 6.52 -12.15 0.24
N GLN A 318 7.49 -11.33 0.69
CA GLN A 318 8.89 -11.46 0.29
C GLN A 318 9.52 -12.79 0.71
N VAL A 319 9.24 -13.29 1.91
CA VAL A 319 9.75 -14.58 2.38
C VAL A 319 9.22 -15.72 1.51
N ILE A 320 7.95 -15.70 1.16
CA ILE A 320 7.33 -16.75 0.34
C ILE A 320 7.83 -16.69 -1.12
N PHE A 321 7.89 -15.50 -1.71
CA PHE A 321 8.26 -15.32 -3.12
C PHE A 321 9.76 -15.13 -3.34
N GLY A 322 10.47 -14.44 -2.45
CA GLY A 322 11.91 -14.17 -2.55
C GLY A 322 12.79 -15.34 -2.10
N GLY A 323 12.26 -16.22 -1.23
CA GLY A 323 12.98 -17.39 -0.71
C GLY A 323 13.11 -18.58 -1.69
N GLY A 324 12.68 -18.42 -2.94
CA GLY A 324 12.73 -19.50 -3.94
C GLY A 324 11.70 -20.62 -3.71
N LEU A 325 10.71 -20.38 -2.84
CA LEU A 325 9.62 -21.34 -2.57
C LEU A 325 8.65 -21.47 -3.76
N VAL A 326 8.57 -20.45 -4.61
CA VAL A 326 7.83 -20.52 -5.87
C VAL A 326 8.82 -20.89 -6.98
N PRO A 327 8.67 -22.07 -7.65
CA PRO A 327 9.56 -22.46 -8.73
C PRO A 327 9.57 -21.42 -9.85
N SER A 328 10.73 -21.20 -10.46
CA SER A 328 10.82 -20.52 -11.74
C SER A 328 10.00 -21.37 -12.73
N GLU A 329 8.95 -20.80 -13.35
CA GLU A 329 8.29 -21.48 -14.46
C GLU A 329 9.36 -21.73 -15.53
N VAL A 330 9.59 -22.99 -15.85
CA VAL A 330 10.41 -23.36 -17.01
C VAL A 330 9.70 -22.77 -18.20
N VAL A 331 10.23 -21.69 -18.76
CA VAL A 331 9.78 -21.17 -20.06
C VAL A 331 10.09 -22.28 -21.05
N GLY A 332 9.05 -23.02 -21.38
CA GLY A 332 9.10 -24.02 -22.42
C GLY A 332 9.53 -23.35 -23.70
N ALA A 333 10.74 -23.65 -24.15
CA ALA A 333 11.15 -23.37 -25.51
C ALA A 333 10.29 -24.26 -26.41
N GLY A 334 9.40 -23.62 -27.19
CA GLY A 334 8.57 -24.22 -28.22
C GLY A 334 8.26 -23.15 -29.23
#